data_0e84fd5c20d43a8a516d61bb44ba5b14
#
_entry.id   0e84fd5c20d43a8a516d61bb44ba5b14
#
_cell.length_a   1.000
_cell.length_b   1.000
_cell.length_c   1.000
_cell.angle_alpha   90.00
_cell.angle_beta   90.00
_cell.angle_gamma   90.00
#
_symmetry.space_group_name_H-M   'P 1'
#
loop_
_entity.id
_entity.type
_entity.pdbx_description
1 polymer ?
#
loop_
_entity_poly.entity_id
_entity_poly.type
_entity_poly.pdbx_seq_one_letter_code
_entity_poly.pdbx_strand_id
1 'polypeptide(L)'
;TKAARVGFDWKDASEVLGKLDEEVAELREALAGAQATERAPGGASAAPSEDQAVAEEIGDLLFVAVNLARTAGVDPESALKAANRKFRRRFRHVEEGLKARGRTPADSSLGEMDALWNEAKAREHGVQEEK
;
A
#
# COMPACT_ATOMS: atom_id res chain seq x y z
N THR A 1 -19.13 -13.23 -5.72
CA THR A 1 -18.35 -14.11 -6.62
C THR A 1 -18.98 -15.50 -6.69
N LYS A 2 -18.67 -16.25 -7.76
CA LYS A 2 -19.17 -17.61 -7.94
C LYS A 2 -18.75 -18.55 -6.79
N ALA A 3 -17.52 -18.38 -6.30
CA ALA A 3 -16.99 -19.16 -5.18
C ALA A 3 -17.78 -18.90 -3.87
N ALA A 4 -18.10 -17.66 -3.57
CA ALA A 4 -18.86 -17.28 -2.39
C ALA A 4 -20.25 -17.89 -2.38
N ARG A 5 -20.90 -18.00 -3.55
CA ARG A 5 -22.24 -18.60 -3.69
C ARG A 5 -22.30 -20.07 -3.31
N VAL A 6 -21.17 -20.79 -3.36
CA VAL A 6 -21.08 -22.20 -2.98
C VAL A 6 -20.41 -22.39 -1.61
N GLY A 7 -20.28 -21.33 -0.82
CA GLY A 7 -19.74 -21.38 0.53
C GLY A 7 -18.21 -21.32 0.62
N PHE A 8 -17.52 -21.13 -0.50
CA PHE A 8 -16.06 -20.96 -0.51
C PHE A 8 -15.73 -19.47 -0.30
N ASP A 9 -15.84 -19.04 0.96
CA ASP A 9 -15.59 -17.65 1.34
C ASP A 9 -15.30 -17.57 2.85
N TRP A 10 -14.71 -16.44 3.27
CA TRP A 10 -14.49 -16.14 4.68
C TRP A 10 -15.80 -15.64 5.32
N LYS A 11 -16.01 -16.00 6.58
CA LYS A 11 -17.25 -15.68 7.32
C LYS A 11 -17.32 -14.19 7.69
N ASP A 12 -16.19 -13.57 8.07
CA ASP A 12 -16.16 -12.21 8.55
C ASP A 12 -14.80 -11.54 8.29
N ALA A 13 -14.74 -10.23 8.57
CA ALA A 13 -13.54 -9.43 8.36
C ALA A 13 -12.37 -9.88 9.25
N SER A 14 -12.63 -10.43 10.44
CA SER A 14 -11.60 -10.96 11.32
C SER A 14 -10.82 -12.10 10.68
N GLU A 15 -11.52 -13.03 10.03
CA GLU A 15 -10.88 -14.15 9.32
C GLU A 15 -10.03 -13.64 8.15
N VAL A 16 -10.54 -12.63 7.42
CA VAL A 16 -9.81 -12.04 6.31
C VAL A 16 -8.55 -11.32 6.79
N LEU A 17 -8.62 -10.63 7.93
CA LEU A 17 -7.45 -9.96 8.53
C LEU A 17 -6.39 -10.97 8.94
N GLY A 18 -6.78 -12.13 9.48
CA GLY A 18 -5.86 -13.23 9.77
C GLY A 18 -5.17 -13.74 8.52
N LYS A 19 -5.90 -13.88 7.42
CA LYS A 19 -5.34 -14.27 6.14
C LYS A 19 -4.39 -13.20 5.59
N LEU A 20 -4.73 -11.93 5.77
CA LEU A 20 -3.88 -10.81 5.37
C LEU A 20 -2.53 -10.87 6.10
N ASP A 21 -2.52 -11.16 7.40
CA ASP A 21 -1.30 -11.32 8.18
C ASP A 21 -0.43 -12.46 7.65
N GLU A 22 -1.04 -13.58 7.24
CA GLU A 22 -0.32 -14.70 6.60
C GLU A 22 0.34 -14.28 5.30
N GLU A 23 -0.39 -13.56 4.44
CA GLU A 23 0.14 -13.10 3.15
C GLU A 23 1.28 -12.08 3.33
N VAL A 24 1.19 -11.22 4.34
CA VAL A 24 2.27 -10.28 4.68
C VAL A 24 3.53 -11.05 5.10
N ALA A 25 3.38 -12.09 5.92
CA ALA A 25 4.51 -12.92 6.35
C ALA A 25 5.17 -13.64 5.17
N GLU A 26 4.37 -14.20 4.26
CA GLU A 26 4.85 -14.86 3.05
C GLU A 26 5.59 -13.89 2.13
N LEU A 27 5.07 -12.68 1.99
CA LEU A 27 5.72 -11.62 1.21
C LEU A 27 7.07 -11.23 1.82
N ARG A 28 7.16 -11.12 3.14
CA ARG A 28 8.43 -10.84 3.83
C ARG A 28 9.48 -11.90 3.54
N GLU A 29 9.09 -13.17 3.54
CA GLU A 29 9.97 -14.28 3.21
C GLU A 29 10.45 -14.21 1.76
N ALA A 30 9.52 -13.94 0.82
CA ALA A 30 9.85 -13.82 -0.59
C ALA A 30 10.81 -12.65 -0.85
N LEU A 31 10.59 -11.50 -0.20
CA LEU A 31 11.46 -10.33 -0.31
C LEU A 31 12.85 -10.60 0.29
N ALA A 32 12.92 -11.29 1.42
CA ALA A 32 14.18 -11.65 2.05
C ALA A 32 14.99 -12.60 1.16
N GLY A 33 14.33 -13.55 0.51
CA GLY A 33 14.96 -14.45 -0.46
C GLY A 33 15.54 -13.70 -1.66
N ALA A 34 14.77 -12.79 -2.24
CA ALA A 34 15.21 -11.95 -3.36
C ALA A 34 16.39 -11.06 -2.99
N GLN A 35 16.37 -10.43 -1.82
CA GLN A 35 17.47 -9.60 -1.32
C GLN A 35 18.75 -10.41 -1.07
N ALA A 36 18.61 -11.61 -0.55
CA ALA A 36 19.76 -12.51 -0.31
C ALA A 36 20.46 -12.87 -1.61
N THR A 37 19.70 -13.07 -2.69
CA THR A 37 20.24 -13.38 -4.03
C THR A 37 20.96 -12.17 -4.63
N GLU A 38 20.42 -10.97 -4.48
CA GLU A 38 21.07 -9.73 -4.95
C GLU A 38 22.40 -9.46 -4.26
N ARG A 39 22.56 -9.91 -3.03
CA ARG A 39 23.78 -9.75 -2.23
C ARG A 39 24.82 -10.86 -2.49
N ALA A 40 24.48 -11.87 -3.30
CA ALA A 40 25.39 -12.97 -3.58
C ALA A 40 26.61 -12.47 -4.39
N PRO A 41 27.85 -12.92 -4.04
CA PRO A 41 29.04 -12.52 -4.79
C PRO A 41 28.94 -13.02 -6.22
N GLY A 42 29.03 -12.10 -7.20
CA GLY A 42 28.99 -12.46 -8.62
C GLY A 42 28.01 -11.64 -9.45
N GLY A 43 27.23 -10.77 -8.83
CA GLY A 43 26.33 -9.85 -9.55
C GLY A 43 25.28 -10.54 -10.42
N ALA A 44 24.94 -11.78 -10.10
CA ALA A 44 23.84 -12.44 -10.78
C ALA A 44 22.55 -11.72 -10.43
N SER A 45 21.82 -11.26 -11.44
CA SER A 45 20.46 -10.76 -11.24
C SER A 45 19.62 -11.84 -10.58
N ALA A 46 18.66 -11.44 -9.72
CA ALA A 46 17.72 -12.35 -9.09
C ALA A 46 17.20 -13.36 -10.13
N ALA A 47 17.15 -14.62 -9.76
CA ALA A 47 16.60 -15.63 -10.65
C ALA A 47 15.16 -15.28 -11.00
N PRO A 48 14.71 -15.44 -12.26
CA PRO A 48 13.32 -15.14 -12.65
C PRO A 48 12.27 -15.76 -11.72
N SER A 49 12.59 -16.92 -11.10
CA SER A 49 11.73 -17.60 -10.15
C SER A 49 11.51 -16.84 -8.84
N GLU A 50 12.47 -16.01 -8.40
CA GLU A 50 12.35 -15.23 -7.16
C GLU A 50 11.55 -13.95 -7.36
N ASP A 51 11.76 -13.25 -8.49
CA ASP A 51 10.94 -12.11 -8.88
C ASP A 51 9.49 -12.54 -9.10
N GLN A 52 9.30 -13.73 -9.67
CA GLN A 52 7.98 -14.32 -9.86
C GLN A 52 7.31 -14.63 -8.52
N ALA A 53 8.05 -15.14 -7.55
CA ALA A 53 7.54 -15.42 -6.20
C ALA A 53 7.07 -14.14 -5.52
N VAL A 54 7.85 -13.05 -5.60
CA VAL A 54 7.46 -11.75 -5.06
C VAL A 54 6.18 -11.23 -5.74
N ALA A 55 6.10 -11.34 -7.06
CA ALA A 55 4.92 -10.90 -7.81
C ALA A 55 3.68 -11.70 -7.43
N GLU A 56 3.81 -13.01 -7.24
CA GLU A 56 2.71 -13.86 -6.80
C GLU A 56 2.21 -13.49 -5.41
N GLU A 57 3.12 -13.24 -4.46
CA GLU A 57 2.75 -12.86 -3.10
C GLU A 57 2.08 -11.48 -3.05
N ILE A 58 2.53 -10.54 -3.87
CA ILE A 58 1.87 -9.24 -3.99
C ILE A 58 0.46 -9.42 -4.56
N GLY A 59 0.30 -10.26 -5.58
CA GLY A 59 -1.01 -10.60 -6.14
C GLY A 59 -1.95 -11.20 -5.12
N ASP A 60 -1.46 -12.13 -4.30
CA ASP A 60 -2.22 -12.77 -3.23
C ASP A 60 -2.63 -11.75 -2.16
N LEU A 61 -1.72 -10.85 -1.81
CA LEU A 61 -2.00 -9.77 -0.86
C LEU A 61 -3.11 -8.84 -1.37
N LEU A 62 -3.04 -8.44 -2.64
CA LEU A 62 -4.07 -7.61 -3.27
C LEU A 62 -5.42 -8.32 -3.31
N PHE A 63 -5.41 -9.62 -3.62
CA PHE A 63 -6.62 -10.43 -3.64
C PHE A 63 -7.29 -10.48 -2.25
N VAL A 64 -6.51 -10.68 -1.20
CA VAL A 64 -7.02 -10.70 0.18
C VAL A 64 -7.55 -9.31 0.58
N ALA A 65 -6.86 -8.23 0.18
CA ALA A 65 -7.30 -6.86 0.44
C ALA A 65 -8.66 -6.57 -0.20
N VAL A 66 -8.88 -7.03 -1.44
CA VAL A 66 -10.18 -6.91 -2.13
C VAL A 66 -11.27 -7.66 -1.37
N ASN A 67 -10.98 -8.87 -0.91
CA ASN A 67 -11.93 -9.66 -0.12
C ASN A 67 -12.23 -9.04 1.24
N LEU A 68 -11.25 -8.40 1.87
CA LEU A 68 -11.47 -7.65 3.11
C LEU A 68 -12.46 -6.52 2.88
N ALA A 69 -12.28 -5.73 1.82
CA ALA A 69 -13.19 -4.65 1.47
C ALA A 69 -14.61 -5.19 1.26
N ARG A 70 -14.75 -6.26 0.47
CA ARG A 70 -16.04 -6.90 0.18
C ARG A 70 -16.72 -7.40 1.47
N THR A 71 -15.97 -8.06 2.34
CA THR A 71 -16.49 -8.59 3.61
C THR A 71 -16.93 -7.46 4.56
N ALA A 72 -16.24 -6.33 4.51
CA ALA A 72 -16.59 -5.13 5.29
C ALA A 72 -17.70 -4.29 4.66
N GLY A 73 -18.24 -4.70 3.51
CA GLY A 73 -19.30 -3.97 2.81
C GLY A 73 -18.79 -2.74 2.06
N VAL A 74 -17.50 -2.72 1.71
CA VAL A 74 -16.86 -1.61 1.00
C VAL A 74 -16.53 -2.02 -0.42
N ASP A 75 -16.86 -1.18 -1.39
CA ASP A 75 -16.45 -1.40 -2.78
C ASP A 75 -14.95 -1.11 -2.91
N PRO A 76 -14.12 -2.11 -3.24
CA PRO A 76 -12.66 -1.94 -3.26
C PRO A 76 -12.19 -0.96 -4.33
N GLU A 77 -12.82 -0.91 -5.47
CA GLU A 77 -12.46 0.02 -6.54
C GLU A 77 -12.71 1.47 -6.11
N SER A 78 -13.86 1.75 -5.53
CA SER A 78 -14.21 3.07 -5.01
C SER A 78 -13.27 3.48 -3.87
N ALA A 79 -12.93 2.55 -2.98
CA ALA A 79 -12.00 2.80 -1.88
C ALA A 79 -10.61 3.18 -2.40
N LEU A 80 -10.11 2.47 -3.41
CA LEU A 80 -8.81 2.76 -4.01
C LEU A 80 -8.83 4.11 -4.74
N LYS A 81 -9.89 4.41 -5.47
CA LYS A 81 -10.05 5.72 -6.12
C LYS A 81 -10.02 6.87 -5.11
N ALA A 82 -10.71 6.68 -3.98
CA ALA A 82 -10.70 7.66 -2.89
C ALA A 82 -9.30 7.84 -2.29
N ALA A 83 -8.57 6.74 -2.11
CA ALA A 83 -7.18 6.78 -1.63
C ALA A 83 -6.28 7.53 -2.61
N ASN A 84 -6.45 7.32 -3.91
CA ASN A 84 -5.69 8.01 -4.95
C ASN A 84 -5.97 9.53 -4.94
N ARG A 85 -7.25 9.92 -4.79
CA ARG A 85 -7.62 11.34 -4.67
C ARG A 85 -7.00 11.99 -3.44
N LYS A 86 -7.03 11.29 -2.32
CA LYS A 86 -6.42 11.73 -1.06
C LYS A 86 -4.92 11.94 -1.22
N PHE A 87 -4.23 11.00 -1.86
CA PHE A 87 -2.80 11.11 -2.14
C PHE A 87 -2.50 12.36 -2.98
N ARG A 88 -3.22 12.56 -4.08
CA ARG A 88 -3.02 13.72 -4.96
C ARG A 88 -3.24 15.04 -4.23
N ARG A 89 -4.27 15.12 -3.39
CA ARG A 89 -4.57 16.31 -2.59
C ARG A 89 -3.45 16.64 -1.61
N ARG A 90 -2.95 15.63 -0.89
CA ARG A 90 -1.86 15.79 0.06
C ARG A 90 -0.54 16.11 -0.63
N PHE A 91 -0.26 15.46 -1.74
CA PHE A 91 0.97 15.70 -2.49
C PHE A 91 0.96 17.12 -3.11
N ARG A 92 -0.19 17.59 -3.55
CA ARG A 92 -0.34 18.99 -4.01
C ARG A 92 0.04 19.98 -2.90
N HIS A 93 -0.38 19.69 -1.67
CA HIS A 93 0.02 20.50 -0.50
C HIS A 93 1.54 20.49 -0.30
N VAL A 94 2.18 19.35 -0.50
CA VAL A 94 3.65 19.21 -0.45
C VAL A 94 4.29 20.09 -1.53
N GLU A 95 3.83 19.97 -2.76
CA GLU A 95 4.34 20.76 -3.89
C GLU A 95 4.19 22.27 -3.67
N GLU A 96 3.03 22.71 -3.21
CA GLU A 96 2.75 24.12 -2.91
C GLU A 96 3.63 24.63 -1.77
N GLY A 97 3.81 23.84 -0.72
CA GLY A 97 4.68 24.19 0.41
C GLY A 97 6.14 24.34 0.00
N LEU A 98 6.63 23.46 -0.86
CA LEU A 98 7.98 23.54 -1.41
C LEU A 98 8.14 24.76 -2.33
N LYS A 99 7.15 25.01 -3.19
CA LYS A 99 7.14 26.14 -4.10
C LYS A 99 7.23 27.46 -3.34
N ALA A 100 6.52 27.58 -2.21
CA ALA A 100 6.59 28.75 -1.34
C ALA A 100 8.00 28.99 -0.77
N ARG A 101 8.82 27.95 -0.70
CA ARG A 101 10.22 28.00 -0.27
C ARG A 101 11.21 28.07 -1.44
N GLY A 102 10.71 28.25 -2.68
CA GLY A 102 11.51 28.28 -3.90
C GLY A 102 12.09 26.91 -4.28
N ARG A 103 11.45 25.83 -3.87
CA ARG A 103 11.95 24.45 -4.07
C ARG A 103 10.95 23.60 -4.84
N THR A 104 11.45 22.47 -5.38
CA THR A 104 10.65 21.44 -6.04
C THR A 104 10.84 20.11 -5.31
N PRO A 105 9.97 19.11 -5.52
CA PRO A 105 10.19 17.77 -4.93
C PRO A 105 11.55 17.18 -5.29
N ALA A 106 12.03 17.43 -6.52
CA ALA A 106 13.30 16.90 -6.99
C ALA A 106 14.51 17.42 -6.21
N ASP A 107 14.45 18.66 -5.69
CA ASP A 107 15.56 19.28 -4.95
C ASP A 107 15.33 19.33 -3.43
N SER A 108 14.32 18.62 -2.93
CA SER A 108 14.02 18.53 -1.51
C SER A 108 14.37 17.15 -0.95
N SER A 109 14.41 17.03 0.38
CA SER A 109 14.62 15.76 1.07
C SER A 109 13.29 15.06 1.36
N LEU A 110 13.34 13.74 1.56
CA LEU A 110 12.18 12.97 1.99
C LEU A 110 11.63 13.51 3.33
N GLY A 111 12.49 13.89 4.26
CA GLY A 111 12.09 14.45 5.55
C GLY A 111 11.31 15.76 5.42
N GLU A 112 11.71 16.62 4.50
CA GLU A 112 11.01 17.88 4.24
C GLU A 112 9.63 17.63 3.61
N MET A 113 9.55 16.72 2.64
CA MET A 113 8.28 16.32 2.03
C MET A 113 7.35 15.65 3.04
N ASP A 114 7.91 14.82 3.89
CA ASP A 114 7.16 14.10 4.92
C ASP A 114 6.55 15.06 5.95
N ALA A 115 7.30 16.08 6.35
CA ALA A 115 6.80 17.14 7.25
C ALA A 115 5.59 17.87 6.64
N LEU A 116 5.67 18.21 5.36
CA LEU A 116 4.56 18.87 4.63
C LEU A 116 3.35 17.91 4.45
N TRP A 117 3.62 16.65 4.23
CA TRP A 117 2.59 15.61 4.16
C TRP A 117 1.83 15.50 5.49
N ASN A 118 2.56 15.46 6.60
CA ASN A 118 1.97 15.39 7.93
C ASN A 118 1.17 16.64 8.27
N GLU A 119 1.62 17.81 7.79
CA GLU A 119 0.87 19.06 7.91
C GLU A 119 -0.47 18.97 7.17
N ALA A 120 -0.49 18.41 5.96
CA ALA A 120 -1.72 18.21 5.20
C ALA A 120 -2.70 17.30 5.95
N LYS A 121 -2.20 16.20 6.55
CA LYS A 121 -3.00 15.30 7.36
C LYS A 121 -3.59 15.99 8.59
N ALA A 122 -2.80 16.79 9.28
CA ALA A 122 -3.24 17.53 10.46
C ALA A 122 -4.37 18.51 10.14
N ARG A 123 -4.28 19.21 9.00
CA ARG A 123 -5.32 20.14 8.52
C ARG A 123 -6.64 19.42 8.22
N GLU A 124 -6.57 18.24 7.63
CA GLU A 124 -7.76 17.43 7.34
C GLU A 124 -8.47 17.00 8.64
N HIS A 125 -7.71 16.61 9.66
CA HIS A 125 -8.25 16.23 10.96
C HIS A 125 -8.82 17.45 11.72
N GLY A 126 -8.17 18.61 11.66
CA GLY A 126 -8.65 19.83 12.27
C GLY A 126 -10.01 20.29 11.72
N VAL A 127 -10.22 20.14 10.42
CA VAL A 127 -11.51 20.45 9.78
C VAL A 127 -12.63 19.51 10.24
N GLN A 128 -12.29 18.26 10.52
CA GLN A 128 -13.26 17.27 11.02
C GLN A 128 -13.66 17.53 12.48
N GLU A 129 -12.76 18.05 13.28
CA GLU A 129 -13.03 18.37 14.69
C GLU A 129 -13.89 19.61 14.89
N GLU A 130 -13.87 20.53 13.93
CA GLU A 130 -14.68 21.76 13.96
C GLU A 130 -16.15 21.56 13.57
N LYS A 131 -16.51 20.37 13.13
CA LYS A 131 -17.88 19.99 12.80
C LYS A 131 -18.53 19.18 13.90
#